data_fb6977326f65aad54b3e9f6def629555
#
_entry.id   fb6977326f65aad54b3e9f6def629555
#
_cell.length_a   1.000
_cell.length_b   1.000
_cell.length_c   1.000
_cell.angle_alpha   90.00
_cell.angle_beta   90.00
_cell.angle_gamma   90.00
#
_symmetry.space_group_name_H-M   'P 1'
#
loop_
_entity.id
_entity.type
_entity.pdbx_description
1 polymer ?
#
loop_
_entity_poly.entity_id
_entity_poly.type
_entity_poly.pdbx_seq_one_letter_code
_entity_poly.pdbx_strand_id
1 'polypeptide(L)'
;MLQYIGRRVLQFIPVFFGVTLILFFITTILPGDPIKMRAGEKSMSPAVYQQLRHDYGFDQPWYKQYINYLEALAHGDLGTSISTGRPVNEIIAESYPYTVELAFAAIVIEIIVGVGVGIVAAVKRYSVWDVMATLSTSILVALPVFWLGIMLQYIFGIWLKSATNGNFYLPVSGASGDGFSSFAHLILPAITLASVSTAYAARIMRSQLLEVNNQDYIRTAHAKGLSPSGVLRKHALKNALIPVVTFIGLDLGAMLSGAVLTETVFNWPGIGFTIARAAFALDYPVVFGGTVIVLFAVMFINLLVDISYAFLDPRIRYGGGSAGE
;
A
#
# COMPACT_ATOMS: atom_id res chain seq x y z
N MET A 1 21.48 1.12 -18.17
CA MET A 1 20.40 1.83 -17.47
C MET A 1 19.20 2.09 -18.37
N LEU A 2 19.34 2.85 -19.49
CA LEU A 2 18.20 3.14 -20.38
C LEU A 2 17.52 1.87 -20.91
N GLN A 3 18.27 0.87 -21.36
CA GLN A 3 17.73 -0.41 -21.82
C GLN A 3 16.99 -1.18 -20.72
N TYR A 4 17.49 -1.13 -19.49
CA TYR A 4 16.83 -1.74 -18.35
C TYR A 4 15.47 -1.07 -18.04
N ILE A 5 15.48 0.27 -17.96
CA ILE A 5 14.24 1.06 -17.77
C ILE A 5 13.26 0.80 -18.92
N GLY A 6 13.73 0.84 -20.17
CA GLY A 6 12.90 0.57 -21.34
C GLY A 6 12.25 -0.82 -21.30
N ARG A 7 13.00 -1.86 -20.90
CA ARG A 7 12.46 -3.23 -20.73
C ARG A 7 11.42 -3.29 -19.62
N ARG A 8 11.63 -2.59 -18.49
CA ARG A 8 10.66 -2.51 -17.39
C ARG A 8 9.38 -1.80 -17.81
N VAL A 9 9.48 -0.69 -18.53
CA VAL A 9 8.31 0.03 -19.07
C VAL A 9 7.55 -0.83 -20.07
N LEU A 10 8.24 -1.58 -20.95
CA LEU A 10 7.58 -2.52 -21.86
C LEU A 10 6.84 -3.66 -21.13
N GLN A 11 7.34 -4.09 -19.98
CA GLN A 11 6.65 -5.10 -19.14
C GLN A 11 5.35 -4.56 -18.51
N PHE A 12 5.19 -3.24 -18.38
CA PHE A 12 3.96 -2.63 -17.89
C PHE A 12 2.80 -2.78 -18.88
N ILE A 13 3.09 -2.81 -20.18
CA ILE A 13 2.05 -2.92 -21.23
C ILE A 13 1.19 -4.17 -21.05
N PRO A 14 1.74 -5.40 -21.02
CA PRO A 14 0.91 -6.59 -20.84
C PRO A 14 0.24 -6.64 -19.45
N VAL A 15 0.86 -6.09 -18.41
CA VAL A 15 0.26 -6.00 -17.06
C VAL A 15 -0.96 -5.07 -17.11
N PHE A 16 -0.83 -3.89 -17.70
CA PHE A 16 -1.92 -2.94 -17.85
C PHE A 16 -3.12 -3.56 -18.59
N PHE A 17 -2.91 -4.12 -19.79
CA PHE A 17 -3.99 -4.75 -20.54
C PHE A 17 -4.56 -5.98 -19.85
N GLY A 18 -3.72 -6.78 -19.20
CA GLY A 18 -4.16 -7.95 -18.43
C GLY A 18 -5.08 -7.57 -17.26
N VAL A 19 -4.66 -6.60 -16.43
CA VAL A 19 -5.45 -6.15 -15.29
C VAL A 19 -6.75 -5.48 -15.73
N THR A 20 -6.71 -4.56 -16.69
CA THR A 20 -7.91 -3.86 -17.16
C THR A 20 -8.89 -4.82 -17.82
N LEU A 21 -8.42 -5.82 -18.57
CA LEU A 21 -9.27 -6.83 -19.21
C LEU A 21 -9.92 -7.76 -18.16
N ILE A 22 -9.14 -8.23 -17.17
CA ILE A 22 -9.67 -9.08 -16.09
C ILE A 22 -10.73 -8.30 -15.29
N LEU A 23 -10.44 -7.05 -14.95
CA LEU A 23 -11.38 -6.20 -14.22
C LEU A 23 -12.67 -6.00 -15.00
N PHE A 24 -12.55 -5.73 -16.31
CA PHE A 24 -13.69 -5.59 -17.21
C PHE A 24 -14.55 -6.86 -17.23
N PHE A 25 -13.94 -8.04 -17.37
CA PHE A 25 -14.69 -9.31 -17.36
C PHE A 25 -15.35 -9.58 -16.00
N ILE A 26 -14.66 -9.32 -14.90
CA ILE A 26 -15.23 -9.49 -13.56
C ILE A 26 -16.50 -8.65 -13.41
N THR A 27 -16.47 -7.38 -13.79
CA THR A 27 -17.65 -6.50 -13.67
C THR A 27 -18.77 -6.86 -14.64
N THR A 28 -18.45 -7.46 -15.78
CA THR A 28 -19.45 -7.93 -16.76
C THR A 28 -20.13 -9.23 -16.30
N ILE A 29 -19.42 -10.07 -15.52
CA ILE A 29 -19.92 -11.37 -15.03
C ILE A 29 -20.64 -11.22 -13.67
N LEU A 30 -20.25 -10.23 -12.86
CA LEU A 30 -20.87 -10.01 -11.56
C LEU A 30 -22.38 -9.82 -11.69
N PRO A 31 -23.18 -10.55 -10.88
CA PRO A 31 -24.62 -10.38 -10.88
C PRO A 31 -24.98 -9.01 -10.32
N GLY A 32 -25.76 -8.26 -11.07
CA GLY A 32 -26.27 -6.96 -10.66
C GLY A 32 -26.48 -6.04 -11.86
N ASP A 33 -27.39 -5.10 -11.69
CA ASP A 33 -27.67 -4.07 -12.69
C ASP A 33 -27.35 -2.71 -12.06
N PRO A 34 -26.24 -2.07 -12.49
CA PRO A 34 -25.81 -0.80 -11.89
C PRO A 34 -26.85 0.31 -12.06
N ILE A 35 -27.66 0.28 -13.12
CA ILE A 35 -28.72 1.28 -13.36
C ILE A 35 -29.87 1.08 -12.37
N LYS A 36 -30.26 -0.18 -12.13
CA LYS A 36 -31.30 -0.50 -11.12
C LYS A 36 -30.83 -0.19 -9.71
N MET A 37 -29.57 -0.45 -9.40
CA MET A 37 -28.98 -0.10 -8.10
C MET A 37 -29.05 1.42 -7.83
N ARG A 38 -28.78 2.25 -8.84
CA ARG A 38 -28.93 3.71 -8.75
C ARG A 38 -30.37 4.16 -8.49
N ALA A 39 -31.35 3.45 -9.05
CA ALA A 39 -32.76 3.77 -8.85
C ALA A 39 -33.22 3.49 -7.41
N GLY A 40 -32.52 2.58 -6.68
CA GLY A 40 -32.92 2.10 -5.36
C GLY A 40 -34.30 1.42 -5.41
N GLU A 41 -35.10 1.65 -4.39
CA GLU A 41 -36.49 1.11 -4.31
C GLU A 41 -37.49 1.82 -5.25
N LYS A 42 -37.08 2.95 -5.85
CA LYS A 42 -37.97 3.67 -6.78
C LYS A 42 -38.02 2.96 -8.12
N SER A 43 -39.23 2.63 -8.56
CA SER A 43 -39.47 2.06 -9.88
C SER A 43 -39.05 3.08 -10.97
N MET A 44 -38.05 2.72 -11.77
CA MET A 44 -37.63 3.51 -12.93
C MET A 44 -38.54 3.18 -14.12
N SER A 45 -38.95 4.20 -14.86
CA SER A 45 -39.72 3.92 -16.09
C SER A 45 -38.86 3.15 -17.11
N PRO A 46 -39.45 2.23 -17.88
CA PRO A 46 -38.69 1.47 -18.89
C PRO A 46 -37.95 2.37 -19.88
N ALA A 47 -38.53 3.51 -20.24
CA ALA A 47 -37.92 4.46 -21.18
C ALA A 47 -36.64 5.09 -20.58
N VAL A 48 -36.67 5.54 -19.31
CA VAL A 48 -35.50 6.09 -18.63
C VAL A 48 -34.41 5.02 -18.45
N TYR A 49 -34.80 3.79 -18.13
CA TYR A 49 -33.85 2.68 -18.02
C TYR A 49 -33.12 2.40 -19.35
N GLN A 50 -33.85 2.34 -20.46
CA GLN A 50 -33.25 2.11 -21.78
C GLN A 50 -32.35 3.28 -22.21
N GLN A 51 -32.75 4.51 -21.91
CA GLN A 51 -31.93 5.69 -22.17
C GLN A 51 -30.61 5.64 -21.39
N LEU A 52 -30.65 5.39 -20.08
CA LEU A 52 -29.44 5.27 -19.25
C LEU A 52 -28.55 4.12 -19.72
N ARG A 53 -29.14 2.99 -20.12
CA ARG A 53 -28.40 1.85 -20.66
C ARG A 53 -27.66 2.21 -21.95
N HIS A 54 -28.25 3.05 -22.79
CA HIS A 54 -27.63 3.58 -24.00
C HIS A 54 -26.55 4.60 -23.67
N ASP A 55 -26.84 5.55 -22.78
CA ASP A 55 -25.91 6.62 -22.38
C ASP A 55 -24.62 6.07 -21.74
N TYR A 56 -24.72 4.98 -20.96
CA TYR A 56 -23.57 4.26 -20.39
C TYR A 56 -22.97 3.20 -21.32
N GLY A 57 -23.54 3.01 -22.53
CA GLY A 57 -23.05 2.05 -23.52
C GLY A 57 -23.22 0.57 -23.15
N PHE A 58 -24.07 0.26 -22.16
CA PHE A 58 -24.32 -1.14 -21.73
C PHE A 58 -25.16 -1.94 -22.71
N ASP A 59 -25.68 -1.33 -23.75
CA ASP A 59 -26.35 -1.97 -24.88
C ASP A 59 -25.38 -2.44 -25.97
N GLN A 60 -24.12 -2.01 -25.92
CA GLN A 60 -23.10 -2.37 -26.88
C GLN A 60 -22.48 -3.75 -26.60
N PRO A 61 -21.91 -4.44 -27.61
CA PRO A 61 -21.11 -5.64 -27.39
C PRO A 61 -19.92 -5.36 -26.46
N TRP A 62 -19.55 -6.33 -25.60
CA TRP A 62 -18.52 -6.19 -24.59
C TRP A 62 -17.17 -5.66 -25.12
N TYR A 63 -16.75 -6.10 -26.32
CA TYR A 63 -15.49 -5.65 -26.93
C TYR A 63 -15.52 -4.16 -27.31
N LYS A 64 -16.68 -3.63 -27.71
CA LYS A 64 -16.84 -2.20 -27.96
C LYS A 64 -16.82 -1.39 -26.67
N GLN A 65 -17.49 -1.88 -25.64
CA GLN A 65 -17.45 -1.25 -24.31
C GLN A 65 -16.00 -1.15 -23.80
N TYR A 66 -15.21 -2.23 -23.93
CA TYR A 66 -13.81 -2.25 -23.53
C TYR A 66 -12.94 -1.31 -24.37
N ILE A 67 -13.11 -1.27 -25.69
CA ILE A 67 -12.37 -0.34 -26.56
C ILE A 67 -12.70 1.11 -26.21
N ASN A 68 -13.99 1.44 -26.08
CA ASN A 68 -14.42 2.79 -25.69
C ASN A 68 -13.85 3.21 -24.35
N TYR A 69 -13.78 2.29 -23.38
CA TYR A 69 -13.14 2.53 -22.09
C TYR A 69 -11.64 2.84 -22.23
N LEU A 70 -10.90 2.06 -23.03
CA LEU A 70 -9.47 2.31 -23.27
C LEU A 70 -9.24 3.63 -24.01
N GLU A 71 -10.10 4.00 -24.93
CA GLU A 71 -10.06 5.27 -25.66
C GLU A 71 -10.28 6.46 -24.71
N ALA A 72 -11.32 6.41 -23.87
CA ALA A 72 -11.58 7.42 -22.84
C ALA A 72 -10.38 7.56 -21.90
N LEU A 73 -9.82 6.42 -21.43
CA LEU A 73 -8.66 6.39 -20.56
C LEU A 73 -7.42 7.02 -21.21
N ALA A 74 -7.20 6.80 -22.51
CA ALA A 74 -6.10 7.42 -23.26
C ALA A 74 -6.21 8.96 -23.30
N HIS A 75 -7.42 9.50 -23.18
CA HIS A 75 -7.67 10.93 -23.06
C HIS A 75 -7.72 11.44 -21.60
N GLY A 76 -7.43 10.55 -20.61
CA GLY A 76 -7.47 10.89 -19.20
C GLY A 76 -8.86 10.99 -18.59
N ASP A 77 -9.88 10.50 -19.32
CA ASP A 77 -11.25 10.44 -18.85
C ASP A 77 -11.51 9.07 -18.19
N LEU A 78 -11.78 9.09 -16.89
CA LEU A 78 -12.10 7.90 -16.09
C LEU A 78 -13.62 7.64 -16.03
N GLY A 79 -14.41 8.45 -16.73
CA GLY A 79 -15.85 8.36 -16.75
C GLY A 79 -16.54 9.08 -15.60
N THR A 80 -17.83 8.77 -15.45
CA THR A 80 -18.72 9.39 -14.45
C THR A 80 -19.30 8.30 -13.55
N SER A 81 -19.27 8.54 -12.25
CA SER A 81 -19.86 7.66 -11.23
C SER A 81 -21.35 7.45 -11.51
N ILE A 82 -21.78 6.20 -11.58
CA ILE A 82 -23.18 5.85 -11.77
C ILE A 82 -24.02 6.20 -10.55
N SER A 83 -23.46 6.02 -9.35
CA SER A 83 -24.18 6.24 -8.10
C SER A 83 -24.29 7.73 -7.73
N THR A 84 -23.24 8.54 -7.94
CA THR A 84 -23.21 9.94 -7.52
C THR A 84 -23.40 10.94 -8.65
N GLY A 85 -23.15 10.54 -9.90
CA GLY A 85 -23.15 11.43 -11.06
C GLY A 85 -21.93 12.36 -11.15
N ARG A 86 -20.90 12.18 -10.28
CA ARG A 86 -19.68 13.01 -10.26
C ARG A 86 -18.62 12.43 -11.20
N PRO A 87 -17.74 13.26 -11.79
CA PRO A 87 -16.56 12.75 -12.51
C PRO A 87 -15.68 11.88 -11.62
N VAL A 88 -15.26 10.73 -12.12
CA VAL A 88 -14.41 9.78 -11.37
C VAL A 88 -13.05 10.40 -11.05
N ASN A 89 -12.53 11.24 -11.95
CA ASN A 89 -11.27 11.97 -11.73
C ASN A 89 -11.31 12.82 -10.44
N GLU A 90 -12.43 13.50 -10.15
CA GLU A 90 -12.60 14.28 -8.93
C GLU A 90 -12.64 13.38 -7.69
N ILE A 91 -13.42 12.30 -7.75
CA ILE A 91 -13.54 11.34 -6.65
C ILE A 91 -12.17 10.76 -6.27
N ILE A 92 -11.35 10.42 -7.27
CA ILE A 92 -10.00 9.89 -7.04
C ILE A 92 -9.07 10.99 -6.52
N ALA A 93 -9.12 12.19 -7.09
CA ALA A 93 -8.30 13.32 -6.65
C ALA A 93 -8.58 13.71 -5.19
N GLU A 94 -9.81 13.53 -4.71
CA GLU A 94 -10.18 13.72 -3.32
C GLU A 94 -9.71 12.59 -2.40
N SER A 95 -9.75 11.33 -2.85
CA SER A 95 -9.49 10.17 -1.99
C SER A 95 -8.02 9.72 -1.98
N TYR A 96 -7.32 9.80 -3.11
CA TYR A 96 -5.96 9.28 -3.23
C TYR A 96 -4.93 9.95 -2.29
N PRO A 97 -4.98 11.28 -2.05
CA PRO A 97 -4.09 11.94 -1.10
C PRO A 97 -4.16 11.35 0.31
N TYR A 98 -5.32 10.90 0.79
CA TYR A 98 -5.47 10.27 2.10
C TYR A 98 -4.76 8.90 2.17
N THR A 99 -4.80 8.12 1.10
CA THR A 99 -4.02 6.87 1.02
C THR A 99 -2.53 7.15 1.04
N VAL A 100 -2.08 8.17 0.31
CA VAL A 100 -0.66 8.59 0.30
C VAL A 100 -0.22 9.02 1.70
N GLU A 101 -1.01 9.86 2.38
CA GLU A 101 -0.74 10.30 3.76
C GLU A 101 -0.62 9.11 4.72
N LEU A 102 -1.58 8.18 4.67
CA LEU A 102 -1.59 6.98 5.50
C LEU A 102 -0.39 6.07 5.22
N ALA A 103 -0.05 5.84 3.95
CA ALA A 103 1.09 5.04 3.54
C ALA A 103 2.41 5.64 4.01
N PHE A 104 2.60 6.95 3.86
CA PHE A 104 3.79 7.63 4.36
C PHE A 104 3.91 7.58 5.88
N ALA A 105 2.82 7.75 6.63
CA ALA A 105 2.84 7.62 8.08
C ALA A 105 3.20 6.19 8.51
N ALA A 106 2.65 5.19 7.84
CA ALA A 106 2.94 3.78 8.10
C ALA A 106 4.41 3.43 7.82
N ILE A 107 4.97 3.88 6.70
CA ILE A 107 6.39 3.69 6.34
C ILE A 107 7.32 4.35 7.36
N VAL A 108 7.00 5.53 7.85
CA VAL A 108 7.80 6.18 8.91
C VAL A 108 7.81 5.33 10.18
N ILE A 109 6.68 4.77 10.59
CA ILE A 109 6.60 3.85 11.73
C ILE A 109 7.43 2.59 11.45
N GLU A 110 7.30 2.00 10.28
CA GLU A 110 8.06 0.81 9.87
C GLU A 110 9.56 1.05 9.93
N ILE A 111 10.05 2.17 9.38
CA ILE A 111 11.48 2.52 9.40
C ILE A 111 11.95 2.72 10.83
N ILE A 112 11.27 3.54 11.61
CA ILE A 112 11.74 3.89 12.97
C ILE A 112 11.64 2.68 13.90
N VAL A 113 10.49 2.03 13.96
CA VAL A 113 10.22 0.94 14.89
C VAL A 113 10.81 -0.37 14.38
N GLY A 114 10.54 -0.74 13.14
CA GLY A 114 10.99 -2.01 12.55
C GLY A 114 12.51 -2.12 12.49
N VAL A 115 13.16 -1.14 11.87
CA VAL A 115 14.64 -1.13 11.81
C VAL A 115 15.25 -1.00 13.21
N GLY A 116 14.69 -0.12 14.06
CA GLY A 116 15.19 0.08 15.43
C GLY A 116 15.12 -1.18 16.27
N VAL A 117 13.96 -1.87 16.27
CA VAL A 117 13.77 -3.15 16.99
C VAL A 117 14.70 -4.23 16.42
N GLY A 118 14.84 -4.32 15.09
CA GLY A 118 15.75 -5.27 14.45
C GLY A 118 17.22 -5.06 14.83
N ILE A 119 17.69 -3.80 14.89
CA ILE A 119 19.05 -3.46 15.35
C ILE A 119 19.25 -3.87 16.82
N VAL A 120 18.31 -3.50 17.70
CA VAL A 120 18.39 -3.84 19.12
C VAL A 120 18.43 -5.35 19.34
N ALA A 121 17.57 -6.09 18.65
CA ALA A 121 17.53 -7.55 18.71
C ALA A 121 18.83 -8.20 18.22
N ALA A 122 19.44 -7.68 17.15
CA ALA A 122 20.71 -8.19 16.63
C ALA A 122 21.89 -7.88 17.53
N VAL A 123 22.00 -6.65 18.03
CA VAL A 123 23.09 -6.20 18.92
C VAL A 123 23.03 -6.91 20.27
N LYS A 124 21.83 -7.10 20.80
CA LYS A 124 21.58 -7.79 22.07
C LYS A 124 21.11 -9.25 21.86
N ARG A 125 21.74 -9.96 20.92
CA ARG A 125 21.40 -11.34 20.58
C ARG A 125 21.36 -12.23 21.83
N TYR A 126 20.37 -13.12 21.91
CA TYR A 126 20.11 -14.05 23.02
C TYR A 126 19.74 -13.37 24.35
N SER A 127 19.55 -12.08 24.39
CA SER A 127 19.05 -11.37 25.57
C SER A 127 17.51 -11.36 25.64
N VAL A 128 16.97 -10.89 26.76
CA VAL A 128 15.52 -10.66 26.92
C VAL A 128 14.97 -9.74 25.83
N TRP A 129 15.74 -8.74 25.40
CA TRP A 129 15.34 -7.82 24.32
C TRP A 129 15.16 -8.52 22.98
N ASP A 130 16.03 -9.47 22.66
CA ASP A 130 15.93 -10.27 21.45
C ASP A 130 14.71 -11.21 21.50
N VAL A 131 14.48 -11.84 22.65
CA VAL A 131 13.30 -12.69 22.85
C VAL A 131 12.01 -11.89 22.74
N MET A 132 11.93 -10.73 23.38
CA MET A 132 10.76 -9.84 23.32
C MET A 132 10.50 -9.35 21.89
N ALA A 133 11.54 -8.92 21.17
CA ALA A 133 11.43 -8.52 19.77
C ALA A 133 10.89 -9.66 18.90
N THR A 134 11.41 -10.87 19.08
CA THR A 134 10.98 -12.04 18.32
C THR A 134 9.54 -12.44 18.64
N LEU A 135 9.15 -12.43 19.91
CA LEU A 135 7.78 -12.75 20.33
C LEU A 135 6.79 -11.70 19.83
N SER A 136 7.08 -10.41 20.05
CA SER A 136 6.18 -9.33 19.60
C SER A 136 5.99 -9.33 18.08
N THR A 137 7.06 -9.49 17.31
CA THR A 137 6.94 -9.58 15.84
C THR A 137 6.20 -10.86 15.40
N SER A 138 6.31 -11.98 16.14
CA SER A 138 5.55 -13.19 15.84
C SER A 138 4.06 -13.00 16.10
N ILE A 139 3.70 -12.34 17.19
CA ILE A 139 2.31 -12.00 17.52
C ILE A 139 1.73 -11.08 16.45
N LEU A 140 2.44 -10.00 16.08
CA LEU A 140 1.94 -9.05 15.07
C LEU A 140 1.67 -9.70 13.72
N VAL A 141 2.53 -10.63 13.27
CA VAL A 141 2.31 -11.34 12.00
C VAL A 141 1.17 -12.36 12.09
N ALA A 142 0.91 -12.91 13.27
CA ALA A 142 -0.17 -13.89 13.46
C ALA A 142 -1.57 -13.26 13.55
N LEU A 143 -1.65 -11.98 13.90
CA LEU A 143 -2.92 -11.27 14.05
C LEU A 143 -3.43 -10.74 12.70
N PRO A 144 -4.72 -10.94 12.39
CA PRO A 144 -5.33 -10.25 11.24
C PRO A 144 -5.27 -8.73 11.42
N VAL A 145 -4.80 -8.00 10.40
CA VAL A 145 -4.61 -6.55 10.45
C VAL A 145 -5.90 -5.82 10.85
N PHE A 146 -7.03 -6.19 10.27
CA PHE A 146 -8.32 -5.57 10.61
C PHE A 146 -8.72 -5.80 12.07
N TRP A 147 -8.43 -6.98 12.62
CA TRP A 147 -8.70 -7.30 14.03
C TRP A 147 -7.84 -6.44 14.97
N LEU A 148 -6.55 -6.29 14.64
CA LEU A 148 -5.66 -5.39 15.37
C LEU A 148 -6.20 -3.94 15.34
N GLY A 149 -6.67 -3.47 14.18
CA GLY A 149 -7.29 -2.15 14.05
C GLY A 149 -8.47 -1.96 14.99
N ILE A 150 -9.40 -2.94 15.02
CA ILE A 150 -10.57 -2.91 15.92
C ILE A 150 -10.14 -2.91 17.39
N MET A 151 -9.12 -3.71 17.76
CA MET A 151 -8.59 -3.72 19.12
C MET A 151 -7.98 -2.38 19.52
N LEU A 152 -7.22 -1.75 18.63
CA LEU A 152 -6.65 -0.42 18.88
C LEU A 152 -7.75 0.65 19.03
N GLN A 153 -8.79 0.61 18.21
CA GLN A 153 -9.96 1.50 18.35
C GLN A 153 -10.63 1.29 19.73
N TYR A 154 -10.84 0.05 20.13
CA TYR A 154 -11.43 -0.26 21.43
C TYR A 154 -10.57 0.24 22.59
N ILE A 155 -9.26 -0.08 22.58
CA ILE A 155 -8.34 0.26 23.67
C ILE A 155 -8.14 1.77 23.75
N PHE A 156 -7.77 2.44 22.67
CA PHE A 156 -7.37 3.83 22.67
C PHE A 156 -8.53 4.82 22.49
N GLY A 157 -9.61 4.39 21.83
CA GLY A 157 -10.75 5.25 21.58
C GLY A 157 -11.87 5.11 22.60
N ILE A 158 -12.13 3.90 23.10
CA ILE A 158 -13.28 3.62 23.98
C ILE A 158 -12.81 3.43 25.43
N TRP A 159 -12.01 2.39 25.66
CA TRP A 159 -11.59 2.01 27.01
C TRP A 159 -10.76 3.12 27.70
N LEU A 160 -9.77 3.65 27.03
CA LEU A 160 -8.90 4.71 27.56
C LEU A 160 -9.67 6.02 27.80
N LYS A 161 -10.60 6.36 26.91
CA LYS A 161 -11.53 7.49 27.10
C LYS A 161 -12.38 7.32 28.36
N SER A 162 -12.93 6.14 28.59
CA SER A 162 -13.69 5.82 29.78
C SER A 162 -12.84 5.83 31.04
N ALA A 163 -11.65 5.20 31.02
CA ALA A 163 -10.73 5.12 32.14
C ALA A 163 -10.15 6.48 32.58
N THR A 164 -10.05 7.43 31.64
CA THR A 164 -9.52 8.79 31.90
C THR A 164 -10.62 9.86 32.06
N ASN A 165 -11.88 9.48 32.16
CA ASN A 165 -13.03 10.39 32.17
C ASN A 165 -13.02 11.39 30.99
N GLY A 166 -12.60 10.91 29.80
CA GLY A 166 -12.52 11.70 28.58
C GLY A 166 -11.28 12.58 28.42
N ASN A 167 -10.34 12.57 29.38
CA ASN A 167 -9.15 13.41 29.31
C ASN A 167 -8.11 12.95 28.30
N PHE A 168 -8.09 11.66 27.99
CA PHE A 168 -7.17 11.09 27.01
C PHE A 168 -7.87 10.02 26.16
N TYR A 169 -7.84 10.19 24.84
CA TYR A 169 -8.31 9.22 23.86
C TYR A 169 -7.73 9.56 22.48
N LEU A 170 -7.74 8.58 21.58
CA LEU A 170 -7.44 8.80 20.17
C LEU A 170 -8.70 8.65 19.32
N PRO A 171 -8.88 9.47 18.29
CA PRO A 171 -9.99 9.34 17.36
C PRO A 171 -9.98 7.97 16.69
N VAL A 172 -11.15 7.37 16.54
CA VAL A 172 -11.30 5.99 16.03
C VAL A 172 -11.80 5.92 14.59
N SER A 173 -12.16 7.05 13.98
CA SER A 173 -12.81 7.04 12.67
C SER A 173 -12.65 8.37 11.94
N GLY A 174 -12.54 8.28 10.63
CA GLY A 174 -12.46 9.40 9.71
C GLY A 174 -11.10 10.09 9.67
N ALA A 175 -10.94 10.96 8.68
CA ALA A 175 -9.86 11.93 8.57
C ALA A 175 -10.51 13.30 8.67
N SER A 176 -10.50 13.91 9.83
CA SER A 176 -11.13 15.22 9.99
C SER A 176 -10.24 16.18 10.75
N GLY A 177 -10.40 17.45 10.48
CA GLY A 177 -9.76 18.53 11.17
C GLY A 177 -8.56 19.10 10.43
N ASP A 178 -8.16 20.28 10.87
CA ASP A 178 -6.98 20.96 10.41
C ASP A 178 -5.84 20.77 11.43
N GLY A 179 -4.64 20.53 10.97
CA GLY A 179 -3.45 20.44 11.80
C GLY A 179 -3.40 19.23 12.75
N PHE A 180 -3.30 19.47 14.05
CA PHE A 180 -3.11 18.41 15.06
C PHE A 180 -4.27 17.40 15.12
N SER A 181 -5.49 17.82 14.82
CA SER A 181 -6.66 16.94 14.80
C SER A 181 -6.56 15.88 13.68
N SER A 182 -6.08 16.27 12.50
CA SER A 182 -5.76 15.34 11.41
C SER A 182 -4.69 14.34 11.81
N PHE A 183 -3.63 14.78 12.45
CA PHE A 183 -2.56 13.91 12.92
C PHE A 183 -3.06 12.88 13.94
N ALA A 184 -3.93 13.28 14.88
CA ALA A 184 -4.49 12.37 15.87
C ALA A 184 -5.34 11.26 15.21
N HIS A 185 -6.09 11.57 14.15
CA HIS A 185 -6.86 10.59 13.39
C HIS A 185 -5.99 9.61 12.61
N LEU A 186 -4.76 10.02 12.24
CA LEU A 186 -3.81 9.22 11.47
C LEU A 186 -3.08 8.16 12.31
N ILE A 187 -2.92 8.37 13.62
CA ILE A 187 -2.08 7.51 14.49
C ILE A 187 -2.54 6.05 14.46
N LEU A 188 -3.80 5.78 14.79
CA LEU A 188 -4.28 4.41 14.89
C LEU A 188 -4.31 3.67 13.54
N PRO A 189 -4.81 4.29 12.43
CA PRO A 189 -4.72 3.69 11.11
C PRO A 189 -3.28 3.42 10.68
N ALA A 190 -2.34 4.35 10.90
CA ALA A 190 -0.95 4.20 10.52
C ALA A 190 -0.24 3.07 11.30
N ILE A 191 -0.46 2.97 12.62
CA ILE A 191 0.05 1.85 13.43
C ILE A 191 -0.53 0.51 12.94
N THR A 192 -1.82 0.48 12.63
CA THR A 192 -2.48 -0.73 12.13
C THR A 192 -1.89 -1.16 10.79
N LEU A 193 -1.77 -0.24 9.86
CA LEU A 193 -1.22 -0.52 8.53
C LEU A 193 0.25 -0.97 8.60
N ALA A 194 1.06 -0.27 9.41
CA ALA A 194 2.48 -0.58 9.59
C ALA A 194 2.76 -1.88 10.35
N SER A 195 1.80 -2.43 11.10
CA SER A 195 2.05 -3.47 12.11
C SER A 195 2.78 -4.70 11.58
N VAL A 196 2.28 -5.28 10.50
CA VAL A 196 2.83 -6.51 9.90
C VAL A 196 4.16 -6.21 9.22
N SER A 197 4.24 -5.12 8.46
CA SER A 197 5.45 -4.70 7.74
C SER A 197 6.58 -4.36 8.72
N THR A 198 6.28 -3.66 9.82
CA THR A 198 7.23 -3.39 10.91
C THR A 198 7.81 -4.69 11.48
N ALA A 199 6.99 -5.72 11.64
CA ALA A 199 7.46 -7.01 12.13
C ALA A 199 8.40 -7.71 11.13
N TYR A 200 8.09 -7.65 9.83
CA TYR A 200 8.98 -8.18 8.79
C TYR A 200 10.27 -7.37 8.67
N ALA A 201 10.21 -6.05 8.66
CA ALA A 201 11.38 -5.17 8.61
C ALA A 201 12.32 -5.44 9.79
N ALA A 202 11.78 -5.63 11.01
CA ALA A 202 12.57 -5.96 12.19
C ALA A 202 13.28 -7.32 12.05
N ARG A 203 12.61 -8.34 11.54
CA ARG A 203 13.21 -9.67 11.31
C ARG A 203 14.28 -9.64 10.24
N ILE A 204 14.03 -8.96 9.11
CA ILE A 204 15.01 -8.81 8.03
C ILE A 204 16.23 -8.07 8.56
N MET A 205 16.03 -6.94 9.26
CA MET A 205 17.13 -6.16 9.81
C MET A 205 17.96 -6.95 10.80
N ARG A 206 17.31 -7.71 11.72
CA ARG A 206 17.99 -8.58 12.67
C ARG A 206 18.83 -9.64 11.96
N SER A 207 18.23 -10.35 11.00
CA SER A 207 18.92 -11.42 10.25
C SER A 207 20.12 -10.89 9.48
N GLN A 208 19.92 -9.79 8.74
CA GLN A 208 20.98 -9.19 7.92
C GLN A 208 22.12 -8.65 8.77
N LEU A 209 21.82 -8.01 9.92
CA LEU A 209 22.86 -7.52 10.79
C LEU A 209 23.68 -8.65 11.45
N LEU A 210 23.04 -9.77 11.80
CA LEU A 210 23.73 -10.96 12.31
C LEU A 210 24.61 -11.62 11.22
N GLU A 211 24.15 -11.67 9.98
CA GLU A 211 24.92 -12.19 8.85
C GLU A 211 26.15 -11.33 8.56
N VAL A 212 25.94 -10.01 8.46
CA VAL A 212 27.02 -9.03 8.22
C VAL A 212 28.08 -9.06 9.32
N ASN A 213 27.66 -9.19 10.57
CA ASN A 213 28.60 -9.26 11.70
C ASN A 213 29.57 -10.46 11.67
N ASN A 214 29.25 -11.51 10.90
CA ASN A 214 30.11 -12.67 10.73
C ASN A 214 31.11 -12.55 9.55
N GLN A 215 31.08 -11.45 8.79
CA GLN A 215 31.94 -11.23 7.64
C GLN A 215 33.37 -10.85 8.03
N ASP A 216 34.36 -11.24 7.21
CA ASP A 216 35.78 -11.01 7.50
C ASP A 216 36.18 -9.54 7.56
N TYR A 217 35.52 -8.66 6.80
CA TYR A 217 35.81 -7.23 6.88
C TYR A 217 35.35 -6.60 8.22
N ILE A 218 34.35 -7.17 8.89
CA ILE A 218 33.93 -6.77 10.24
C ILE A 218 34.99 -7.23 11.27
N ARG A 219 35.51 -8.45 11.13
CA ARG A 219 36.63 -8.94 11.97
C ARG A 219 37.87 -8.07 11.81
N THR A 220 38.19 -7.69 10.57
CA THR A 220 39.29 -6.79 10.27
C THR A 220 39.10 -5.41 10.91
N ALA A 221 37.86 -4.87 10.91
CA ALA A 221 37.57 -3.59 11.54
C ALA A 221 37.77 -3.63 13.05
N HIS A 222 37.37 -4.74 13.71
CA HIS A 222 37.66 -4.97 15.13
C HIS A 222 39.16 -5.11 15.41
N ALA A 223 39.88 -5.88 14.57
CA ALA A 223 41.35 -6.03 14.72
C ALA A 223 42.13 -4.72 14.57
N LYS A 224 41.59 -3.74 13.82
CA LYS A 224 42.14 -2.38 13.70
C LYS A 224 41.79 -1.48 14.90
N GLY A 225 41.17 -2.01 15.95
CA GLY A 225 40.88 -1.26 17.20
C GLY A 225 39.67 -0.34 17.14
N LEU A 226 38.78 -0.49 16.13
CA LEU A 226 37.54 0.27 16.09
C LEU A 226 36.61 -0.15 17.21
N SER A 227 35.96 0.81 17.86
CA SER A 227 34.95 0.52 18.89
C SER A 227 33.74 -0.24 18.30
N PRO A 228 33.06 -1.08 19.10
CA PRO A 228 31.89 -1.82 18.62
C PRO A 228 30.80 -0.93 17.97
N SER A 229 30.56 0.25 18.55
CA SER A 229 29.62 1.24 17.97
C SER A 229 30.14 1.85 16.65
N GLY A 230 31.44 2.03 16.52
CA GLY A 230 32.08 2.49 15.28
C GLY A 230 31.96 1.44 14.16
N VAL A 231 32.23 0.16 14.48
CA VAL A 231 32.04 -0.96 13.53
C VAL A 231 30.59 -1.08 13.10
N LEU A 232 29.66 -1.02 14.07
CA LEU A 232 28.22 -1.08 13.78
C LEU A 232 27.80 0.01 12.79
N ARG A 233 28.10 1.29 13.11
CA ARG A 233 27.59 2.43 12.33
C ARG A 233 28.28 2.56 10.97
N LYS A 234 29.61 2.35 10.88
CA LYS A 234 30.39 2.61 9.66
C LYS A 234 30.47 1.42 8.72
N HIS A 235 30.39 0.18 9.23
CA HIS A 235 30.65 -1.02 8.46
C HIS A 235 29.48 -1.98 8.40
N ALA A 236 28.79 -2.25 9.52
CA ALA A 236 27.73 -3.25 9.55
C ALA A 236 26.40 -2.73 9.04
N LEU A 237 25.91 -1.59 9.55
CA LEU A 237 24.58 -1.06 9.20
C LEU A 237 24.44 -0.75 7.73
N LYS A 238 25.47 -0.15 7.10
CA LYS A 238 25.41 0.21 5.70
C LYS A 238 25.08 -0.99 4.79
N ASN A 239 25.68 -2.14 5.06
CA ASN A 239 25.47 -3.35 4.27
C ASN A 239 24.20 -4.11 4.68
N ALA A 240 23.90 -4.14 5.98
CA ALA A 240 22.70 -4.80 6.49
C ALA A 240 21.40 -4.08 6.09
N LEU A 241 21.44 -2.78 5.83
CA LEU A 241 20.27 -2.00 5.41
C LEU A 241 19.86 -2.24 3.96
N ILE A 242 20.73 -2.73 3.08
CA ILE A 242 20.40 -2.90 1.64
C ILE A 242 19.13 -3.74 1.44
N PRO A 243 19.00 -4.98 1.98
CA PRO A 243 17.78 -5.76 1.83
C PRO A 243 16.56 -5.14 2.54
N VAL A 244 16.79 -4.40 3.63
CA VAL A 244 15.73 -3.75 4.40
C VAL A 244 15.11 -2.59 3.60
N VAL A 245 15.93 -1.72 3.03
CA VAL A 245 15.48 -0.60 2.16
C VAL A 245 14.71 -1.13 0.97
N THR A 246 15.17 -2.22 0.43
CA THR A 246 14.49 -2.97 -0.62
C THR A 246 13.07 -3.39 -0.21
N PHE A 247 12.96 -4.09 0.91
CA PHE A 247 11.68 -4.55 1.42
C PHE A 247 10.73 -3.36 1.66
N ILE A 248 11.21 -2.32 2.35
CA ILE A 248 10.44 -1.10 2.64
C ILE A 248 9.97 -0.42 1.34
N GLY A 249 10.82 -0.36 0.30
CA GLY A 249 10.44 0.22 -0.99
C GLY A 249 9.32 -0.54 -1.69
N LEU A 250 9.37 -1.87 -1.69
CA LEU A 250 8.30 -2.71 -2.25
C LEU A 250 7.01 -2.60 -1.42
N ASP A 251 7.14 -2.54 -0.10
CA ASP A 251 6.00 -2.42 0.80
C ASP A 251 5.29 -1.07 0.67
N LEU A 252 6.03 0.02 0.44
CA LEU A 252 5.45 1.32 0.10
C LEU A 252 4.55 1.22 -1.15
N GLY A 253 5.00 0.51 -2.18
CA GLY A 253 4.17 0.25 -3.37
C GLY A 253 2.88 -0.49 -3.03
N ALA A 254 2.96 -1.50 -2.17
CA ALA A 254 1.79 -2.24 -1.70
C ALA A 254 0.85 -1.35 -0.87
N MET A 255 1.37 -0.52 0.04
CA MET A 255 0.55 0.42 0.83
C MET A 255 -0.13 1.48 -0.03
N LEU A 256 0.53 1.98 -1.06
CA LEU A 256 -0.04 2.96 -2.01
C LEU A 256 -1.09 2.36 -2.95
N SER A 257 -1.17 1.02 -3.03
CA SER A 257 -2.26 0.34 -3.76
C SER A 257 -3.63 0.46 -3.07
N GLY A 258 -3.65 1.02 -1.88
CA GLY A 258 -4.83 1.16 -1.04
C GLY A 258 -4.90 0.09 0.05
N ALA A 259 -4.89 0.56 1.27
CA ALA A 259 -5.02 -0.28 2.45
C ALA A 259 -6.50 -0.55 2.76
N VAL A 260 -7.21 -1.22 1.84
CA VAL A 260 -8.68 -1.38 1.87
C VAL A 260 -9.22 -1.76 3.25
N LEU A 261 -8.64 -2.77 3.90
CA LEU A 261 -9.09 -3.24 5.22
C LEU A 261 -8.86 -2.17 6.30
N THR A 262 -7.68 -1.57 6.34
CA THR A 262 -7.36 -0.52 7.32
C THR A 262 -8.22 0.72 7.09
N GLU A 263 -8.31 1.18 5.83
CA GLU A 263 -9.12 2.33 5.47
C GLU A 263 -10.60 2.10 5.82
N THR A 264 -11.12 0.88 5.59
CA THR A 264 -12.52 0.54 5.94
C THR A 264 -12.75 0.49 7.44
N VAL A 265 -11.86 -0.14 8.20
CA VAL A 265 -11.99 -0.24 9.67
C VAL A 265 -12.02 1.15 10.32
N PHE A 266 -11.17 2.05 9.85
CA PHE A 266 -11.06 3.41 10.40
C PHE A 266 -11.93 4.45 9.68
N ASN A 267 -12.74 4.03 8.68
CA ASN A 267 -13.52 4.98 7.86
C ASN A 267 -12.62 6.07 7.25
N TRP A 268 -11.38 5.71 6.93
CA TRP A 268 -10.38 6.60 6.34
C TRP A 268 -10.71 6.83 4.87
N PRO A 269 -10.88 8.06 4.39
CA PRO A 269 -11.43 8.33 3.06
C PRO A 269 -10.41 8.14 1.92
N GLY A 270 -9.64 7.06 1.98
CA GLY A 270 -8.64 6.70 0.98
C GLY A 270 -9.20 6.04 -0.27
N ILE A 271 -8.31 5.77 -1.23
CA ILE A 271 -8.67 5.17 -2.53
C ILE A 271 -9.19 3.73 -2.37
N GLY A 272 -8.60 2.94 -1.47
CA GLY A 272 -9.03 1.56 -1.22
C GLY A 272 -10.45 1.50 -0.65
N PHE A 273 -10.77 2.37 0.30
CA PHE A 273 -12.12 2.52 0.85
C PHE A 273 -13.11 2.96 -0.23
N THR A 274 -12.71 3.92 -1.07
CA THR A 274 -13.53 4.43 -2.17
C THR A 274 -13.83 3.34 -3.19
N ILE A 275 -12.83 2.57 -3.62
CA ILE A 275 -13.01 1.44 -4.55
C ILE A 275 -13.91 0.37 -3.93
N ALA A 276 -13.67 0.01 -2.65
CA ALA A 276 -14.48 -1.00 -1.98
C ALA A 276 -15.96 -0.59 -1.90
N ARG A 277 -16.25 0.65 -1.51
CA ARG A 277 -17.63 1.16 -1.49
C ARG A 277 -18.27 1.20 -2.88
N ALA A 278 -17.52 1.62 -3.88
CA ALA A 278 -17.98 1.61 -5.28
C ALA A 278 -18.28 0.19 -5.77
N ALA A 279 -17.46 -0.79 -5.40
CA ALA A 279 -17.70 -2.19 -5.76
C ALA A 279 -19.01 -2.73 -5.16
N PHE A 280 -19.29 -2.45 -3.89
CA PHE A 280 -20.56 -2.81 -3.26
C PHE A 280 -21.78 -2.07 -3.85
N ALA A 281 -21.56 -0.84 -4.33
CA ALA A 281 -22.60 -0.04 -4.99
C ALA A 281 -22.74 -0.36 -6.49
N LEU A 282 -21.97 -1.30 -7.04
CA LEU A 282 -21.87 -1.61 -8.48
C LEU A 282 -21.53 -0.37 -9.33
N ASP A 283 -20.77 0.56 -8.77
CA ASP A 283 -20.31 1.77 -9.46
C ASP A 283 -19.04 1.47 -10.24
N TYR A 284 -19.20 0.78 -11.34
CA TYR A 284 -18.09 0.28 -12.15
C TYR A 284 -17.11 1.36 -12.63
N PRO A 285 -17.53 2.55 -13.08
CA PRO A 285 -16.58 3.59 -13.47
C PRO A 285 -15.61 3.97 -12.34
N VAL A 286 -16.08 4.07 -11.09
CA VAL A 286 -15.23 4.38 -9.94
C VAL A 286 -14.28 3.21 -9.64
N VAL A 287 -14.77 1.96 -9.72
CA VAL A 287 -13.94 0.76 -9.52
C VAL A 287 -12.84 0.69 -10.57
N PHE A 288 -13.19 0.89 -11.85
CA PHE A 288 -12.22 0.89 -12.95
C PHE A 288 -11.20 2.01 -12.82
N GLY A 289 -11.67 3.25 -12.73
CA GLY A 289 -10.80 4.42 -12.65
C GLY A 289 -9.87 4.37 -11.44
N GLY A 290 -10.41 4.01 -10.27
CA GLY A 290 -9.63 3.85 -9.05
C GLY A 290 -8.56 2.76 -9.18
N THR A 291 -8.92 1.58 -9.69
CA THR A 291 -7.98 0.46 -9.89
C THR A 291 -6.88 0.80 -10.90
N VAL A 292 -7.20 1.52 -11.97
CA VAL A 292 -6.21 1.95 -12.97
C VAL A 292 -5.21 2.95 -12.37
N ILE A 293 -5.67 3.92 -11.60
CA ILE A 293 -4.77 4.87 -10.92
C ILE A 293 -3.86 4.15 -9.92
N VAL A 294 -4.42 3.23 -9.12
CA VAL A 294 -3.65 2.38 -8.22
C VAL A 294 -2.62 1.54 -8.98
N LEU A 295 -3.00 0.94 -10.10
CA LEU A 295 -2.08 0.18 -10.95
C LEU A 295 -0.90 1.05 -11.42
N PHE A 296 -1.17 2.24 -11.94
CA PHE A 296 -0.10 3.18 -12.34
C PHE A 296 0.79 3.58 -11.16
N ALA A 297 0.22 3.84 -9.99
CA ALA A 297 1.00 4.18 -8.80
C ALA A 297 1.94 3.03 -8.38
N VAL A 298 1.44 1.79 -8.34
CA VAL A 298 2.25 0.59 -8.04
C VAL A 298 3.35 0.39 -9.07
N MET A 299 3.02 0.50 -10.37
CA MET A 299 4.01 0.39 -11.45
C MET A 299 5.09 1.45 -11.34
N PHE A 300 4.71 2.70 -11.04
CA PHE A 300 5.66 3.80 -10.86
C PHE A 300 6.58 3.59 -9.65
N ILE A 301 6.04 3.19 -8.51
CA ILE A 301 6.85 2.91 -7.31
C ILE A 301 7.78 1.73 -7.55
N ASN A 302 7.30 0.64 -8.15
CA ASN A 302 8.15 -0.50 -8.49
C ASN A 302 9.30 -0.09 -9.41
N LEU A 303 9.03 0.77 -10.40
CA LEU A 303 10.09 1.32 -11.25
C LEU A 303 11.10 2.15 -10.45
N LEU A 304 10.64 2.99 -9.52
CA LEU A 304 11.55 3.76 -8.65
C LEU A 304 12.41 2.85 -7.77
N VAL A 305 11.82 1.80 -7.21
CA VAL A 305 12.54 0.79 -6.42
C VAL A 305 13.58 0.07 -7.29
N ASP A 306 13.22 -0.37 -8.48
CA ASP A 306 14.12 -1.02 -9.44
C ASP A 306 15.30 -0.10 -9.83
N ILE A 307 15.02 1.17 -10.05
CA ILE A 307 16.06 2.18 -10.33
C ILE A 307 16.96 2.36 -9.09
N SER A 308 16.39 2.42 -7.90
CA SER A 308 17.14 2.54 -6.65
C SER A 308 18.08 1.36 -6.42
N TYR A 309 17.66 0.14 -6.77
CA TYR A 309 18.52 -1.05 -6.77
C TYR A 309 19.74 -0.88 -7.66
N ALA A 310 19.56 -0.40 -8.87
CA ALA A 310 20.67 -0.20 -9.80
C ALA A 310 21.68 0.86 -9.34
N PHE A 311 21.29 1.74 -8.38
CA PHE A 311 22.22 2.68 -7.71
C PHE A 311 22.87 2.05 -6.47
N LEU A 312 22.16 1.22 -5.70
CA LEU A 312 22.65 0.63 -4.46
C LEU A 312 23.57 -0.57 -4.70
N ASP A 313 23.31 -1.38 -5.74
CA ASP A 313 24.16 -2.51 -6.11
C ASP A 313 24.71 -2.38 -7.55
N PRO A 314 25.96 -1.87 -7.70
CA PRO A 314 26.59 -1.73 -9.01
C PRO A 314 26.85 -3.07 -9.73
N ARG A 315 26.75 -4.22 -9.06
CA ARG A 315 26.94 -5.56 -9.66
C ARG A 315 25.82 -5.92 -10.64
N ILE A 316 24.63 -5.39 -10.45
CA ILE A 316 23.49 -5.57 -11.36
C ILE A 316 23.72 -4.93 -12.73
N ARG A 317 24.64 -3.95 -12.83
CA ARG A 317 24.98 -3.30 -14.10
C ARG A 317 25.75 -4.22 -15.08
N TYR A 318 26.35 -5.27 -14.61
CA TYR A 318 27.24 -6.15 -15.41
C TYR A 318 26.68 -7.55 -15.69
N GLY A 319 25.50 -7.91 -15.15
CA GLY A 319 24.89 -9.23 -15.31
C GLY A 319 24.14 -9.47 -16.63
N GLY A 320 24.25 -8.60 -17.61
CA GLY A 320 23.57 -8.69 -18.91
C GLY A 320 24.35 -9.38 -20.03
N GLY A 321 25.44 -10.07 -19.74
CA GLY A 321 26.28 -10.66 -20.80
C GLY A 321 27.08 -11.85 -20.34
N SER A 322 26.42 -13.00 -20.08
CA SER A 322 27.03 -14.35 -20.25
C SER A 322 25.99 -15.43 -19.87
N ALA A 323 25.04 -15.66 -20.77
CA ALA A 323 24.36 -16.94 -20.87
C ALA A 323 24.38 -17.32 -22.35
N GLY A 324 25.48 -17.91 -22.76
CA GLY A 324 25.71 -18.35 -24.12
C GLY A 324 27.14 -18.81 -24.31
N GLU A 325 27.53 -19.92 -23.67
CA GLU A 325 28.46 -20.89 -24.17
C GLU A 325 28.22 -22.21 -23.39
#